data_2f527995c7fbfbb3c014de1f298869dd
#
_entry.id   2f527995c7fbfbb3c014de1f298869dd
#
_cell.length_a   1.000
_cell.length_b   1.000
_cell.length_c   1.000
_cell.angle_alpha   90.00
_cell.angle_beta   90.00
_cell.angle_gamma   90.00
#
_symmetry.space_group_name_H-M   'P 1'
#
loop_
_entity.id
_entity.type
_entity.pdbx_description
1 polymer ?
#
loop_
_entity_poly.entity_id
_entity_poly.type
_entity_poly.pdbx_seq_one_letter_code
_entity_poly.pdbx_strand_id
1 'polypeptide(L)'
;MEAHIQALRINRNPLNLVLGTKRKLGLRIGYMEAALKGFYLNSIETGVHPQKLTRLLSEEFHCVDTESTNGLLQFLTNEGDRVPYQIMLPYLLSSDNINEFETIIHKRFFGVERFVRQGNNLYRFVKYTEERRDPIIWINDLERGIDAWDMGILVNLARAAYEIGYITKGQAWEHIEQAGILCSEILRSPEEIDKSFLLGRAMQSEKIEDWDRLLSVSYTHLTLP
;
A
#
# COMPACT_ATOMS: atom_id res chain seq x y z
N MET A 1 -0.30 3.75 -30.28
CA MET A 1 0.80 2.95 -29.68
C MET A 1 0.18 2.24 -28.47
N GLU A 2 -0.22 0.99 -28.66
CA GLU A 2 -0.79 0.18 -27.57
C GLU A 2 0.32 -0.06 -26.56
N ALA A 3 0.21 0.53 -25.39
CA ALA A 3 1.03 0.18 -24.25
C ALA A 3 0.72 -1.28 -23.91
N HIS A 4 1.66 -2.19 -24.18
CA HIS A 4 1.58 -3.55 -23.66
C HIS A 4 1.51 -3.47 -22.15
N ILE A 5 0.30 -3.56 -21.60
CA ILE A 5 0.05 -3.77 -20.19
C ILE A 5 0.68 -5.13 -19.88
N GLN A 6 1.85 -5.10 -19.27
CA GLN A 6 2.53 -6.32 -18.84
C GLN A 6 1.66 -6.91 -17.71
N ALA A 7 0.90 -7.95 -18.05
CA ALA A 7 0.03 -8.62 -17.12
C ALA A 7 0.83 -8.97 -15.84
N LEU A 8 0.32 -8.56 -14.68
CA LEU A 8 0.93 -8.91 -13.41
C LEU A 8 1.07 -10.42 -13.31
N ARG A 9 2.29 -10.88 -13.10
CA ARG A 9 2.53 -12.30 -12.86
C ARG A 9 2.02 -12.64 -11.46
N ILE A 10 0.93 -13.39 -11.39
CA ILE A 10 0.44 -13.98 -10.17
C ILE A 10 1.37 -15.12 -9.77
N ASN A 11 2.31 -14.83 -8.88
CA ASN A 11 3.21 -15.83 -8.35
C ASN A 11 2.55 -16.56 -7.17
N ARG A 12 2.50 -17.88 -7.22
CA ARG A 12 2.02 -18.71 -6.10
C ARG A 12 3.09 -19.71 -5.71
N ASN A 13 3.33 -19.85 -4.41
CA ASN A 13 4.18 -20.91 -3.90
C ASN A 13 3.46 -22.26 -4.08
N PRO A 14 4.00 -23.19 -4.90
CA PRO A 14 3.36 -24.47 -5.16
C PRO A 14 3.40 -25.42 -3.95
N LEU A 15 4.32 -25.18 -3.02
CA LEU A 15 4.49 -25.99 -1.81
C LEU A 15 3.74 -25.43 -0.60
N ASN A 16 2.83 -24.45 -0.83
CA ASN A 16 2.17 -23.80 0.28
C ASN A 16 1.17 -24.72 0.98
N LEU A 17 1.30 -24.81 2.29
CA LEU A 17 0.38 -25.50 3.17
C LEU A 17 -0.96 -24.73 3.30
N VAL A 18 -2.00 -25.43 3.69
CA VAL A 18 -3.29 -24.81 3.99
C VAL A 18 -3.13 -23.84 5.16
N LEU A 19 -3.30 -22.55 4.88
CA LEU A 19 -3.22 -21.49 5.89
C LEU A 19 -4.57 -21.32 6.61
N GLY A 20 -4.54 -21.03 7.90
CA GLY A 20 -5.72 -20.63 8.66
C GLY A 20 -6.28 -19.27 8.18
N THR A 21 -7.55 -19.00 8.51
CA THR A 21 -8.28 -17.81 8.04
C THR A 21 -7.59 -16.49 8.34
N LYS A 22 -7.05 -16.30 9.56
CA LYS A 22 -6.36 -15.06 9.96
C LYS A 22 -5.13 -14.79 9.09
N ARG A 23 -4.32 -15.82 8.82
CA ARG A 23 -3.12 -15.71 7.97
C ARG A 23 -3.47 -15.41 6.52
N LYS A 24 -4.53 -16.05 6.00
CA LYS A 24 -5.03 -15.74 4.64
C LYS A 24 -5.48 -14.30 4.54
N LEU A 25 -6.23 -13.81 5.54
CA LEU A 25 -6.70 -12.43 5.59
C LEU A 25 -5.53 -11.44 5.59
N GLY A 26 -4.55 -11.64 6.46
CA GLY A 26 -3.36 -10.78 6.51
C GLY A 26 -2.57 -10.76 5.20
N LEU A 27 -2.30 -11.93 4.59
CA LEU A 27 -1.63 -11.99 3.29
C LEU A 27 -2.43 -11.28 2.20
N ARG A 28 -3.78 -11.32 2.26
CA ARG A 28 -4.64 -10.61 1.32
C ARG A 28 -4.48 -9.10 1.39
N ILE A 29 -4.27 -8.53 2.56
CA ILE A 29 -3.97 -7.09 2.70
C ILE A 29 -2.66 -6.72 1.99
N GLY A 30 -1.63 -7.57 2.08
CA GLY A 30 -0.35 -7.36 1.41
C GLY A 30 -0.31 -7.69 -0.08
N TYR A 31 -1.41 -8.15 -0.66
CA TYR A 31 -1.45 -8.74 -1.99
C TYR A 31 -1.03 -7.77 -3.10
N MET A 32 -1.57 -6.56 -3.14
CA MET A 32 -1.27 -5.57 -4.18
C MET A 32 0.23 -5.25 -4.22
N GLU A 33 0.83 -4.97 -3.07
CA GLU A 33 2.26 -4.70 -2.97
C GLU A 33 3.09 -5.95 -3.32
N ALA A 34 2.67 -7.14 -2.87
CA ALA A 34 3.31 -8.40 -3.21
C ALA A 34 3.30 -8.65 -4.74
N ALA A 35 2.18 -8.41 -5.40
CA ALA A 35 2.06 -8.55 -6.85
C ALA A 35 2.98 -7.58 -7.61
N LEU A 36 3.07 -6.32 -7.16
CA LEU A 36 3.96 -5.31 -7.74
C LEU A 36 5.44 -5.69 -7.59
N LYS A 37 5.82 -6.33 -6.48
CA LYS A 37 7.20 -6.79 -6.20
C LYS A 37 7.50 -8.19 -6.74
N GLY A 38 6.50 -8.88 -7.30
CA GLY A 38 6.64 -10.24 -7.81
C GLY A 38 6.77 -11.31 -6.71
N PHE A 39 6.30 -11.03 -5.50
CA PHE A 39 6.30 -11.96 -4.38
C PHE A 39 5.23 -13.06 -4.56
N TYR A 40 5.40 -14.20 -3.88
CA TYR A 40 4.33 -15.18 -3.75
C TYR A 40 3.12 -14.56 -3.02
N LEU A 41 1.92 -14.85 -3.53
CA LEU A 41 0.69 -14.25 -3.01
C LEU A 41 0.01 -15.08 -1.91
N ASN A 42 0.40 -16.33 -1.79
CA ASN A 42 -0.23 -17.33 -0.93
C ASN A 42 0.69 -17.87 0.17
N SER A 43 1.82 -17.25 0.43
CA SER A 43 2.84 -17.75 1.35
C SER A 43 3.45 -16.64 2.20
N ILE A 44 4.03 -17.01 3.35
CA ILE A 44 4.89 -16.09 4.10
C ILE A 44 6.22 -15.90 3.36
N GLU A 45 6.69 -16.93 2.65
CA GLU A 45 7.84 -16.82 1.78
C GLU A 45 7.51 -15.90 0.60
N THR A 46 8.47 -15.06 0.21
CA THR A 46 8.33 -14.13 -0.91
C THR A 46 8.62 -14.80 -2.26
N GLY A 47 9.44 -15.84 -2.27
CA GLY A 47 9.96 -16.47 -3.49
C GLY A 47 11.05 -15.64 -4.17
N VAL A 48 11.60 -14.66 -3.50
CA VAL A 48 12.66 -13.77 -4.00
C VAL A 48 13.99 -14.10 -3.34
N HIS A 49 15.07 -14.03 -4.10
CA HIS A 49 16.40 -14.34 -3.59
C HIS A 49 16.79 -13.41 -2.42
N PRO A 50 17.39 -13.93 -1.31
CA PRO A 50 17.71 -13.14 -0.12
C PRO A 50 18.49 -11.84 -0.40
N GLN A 51 19.46 -11.87 -1.29
CA GLN A 51 20.23 -10.65 -1.66
C GLN A 51 19.34 -9.53 -2.24
N LYS A 52 18.30 -9.88 -3.00
CA LYS A 52 17.33 -8.89 -3.50
C LYS A 52 16.45 -8.36 -2.38
N LEU A 53 16.08 -9.20 -1.41
CA LEU A 53 15.32 -8.79 -0.23
C LEU A 53 16.14 -7.86 0.65
N THR A 54 17.42 -8.18 0.90
CA THR A 54 18.33 -7.30 1.65
C THR A 54 18.43 -5.92 0.99
N ARG A 55 18.60 -5.89 -0.35
CA ARG A 55 18.64 -4.63 -1.09
C ARG A 55 17.31 -3.87 -1.00
N LEU A 56 16.18 -4.55 -1.18
CA LEU A 56 14.85 -3.97 -1.04
C LEU A 56 14.66 -3.31 0.34
N LEU A 57 15.02 -4.03 1.40
CA LEU A 57 14.89 -3.53 2.77
C LEU A 57 15.79 -2.33 3.04
N SER A 58 17.03 -2.35 2.56
CA SER A 58 17.98 -1.24 2.77
C SER A 58 17.67 -0.02 1.91
N GLU A 59 17.36 -0.20 0.63
CA GLU A 59 17.20 0.91 -0.33
C GLU A 59 15.81 1.55 -0.27
N GLU A 60 14.74 0.75 -0.14
CA GLU A 60 13.37 1.28 -0.16
C GLU A 60 12.84 1.57 1.25
N PHE A 61 13.19 0.72 2.24
CA PHE A 61 12.64 0.81 3.60
C PHE A 61 13.64 1.32 4.63
N HIS A 62 14.90 1.53 4.25
CA HIS A 62 15.99 1.93 5.16
C HIS A 62 16.14 0.99 6.37
N CYS A 63 15.76 -0.28 6.20
CA CYS A 63 15.89 -1.34 7.19
C CYS A 63 17.18 -2.13 6.92
N VAL A 64 18.17 -1.99 7.80
CA VAL A 64 19.49 -2.61 7.67
C VAL A 64 19.76 -3.67 8.75
N ASP A 65 18.90 -3.74 9.76
CA ASP A 65 19.00 -4.62 10.92
C ASP A 65 17.64 -4.84 11.60
N THR A 66 17.64 -5.60 12.69
CA THR A 66 16.46 -5.87 13.50
C THR A 66 15.85 -4.61 14.12
N GLU A 67 16.68 -3.66 14.56
CA GLU A 67 16.22 -2.44 15.27
C GLU A 67 15.46 -1.52 14.31
N SER A 68 16.07 -1.18 13.17
CA SER A 68 15.45 -0.35 12.13
C SER A 68 14.19 -0.99 11.56
N THR A 69 14.18 -2.32 11.41
CA THR A 69 13.01 -3.08 10.96
C THR A 69 11.86 -3.00 11.97
N ASN A 70 12.12 -3.25 13.24
CA ASN A 70 11.10 -3.16 14.29
C ASN A 70 10.57 -1.73 14.43
N GLY A 71 11.43 -0.72 14.32
CA GLY A 71 11.01 0.68 14.32
C GLY A 71 10.01 1.00 13.21
N LEU A 72 10.28 0.56 11.98
CA LEU A 72 9.37 0.77 10.85
C LEU A 72 8.07 -0.06 10.98
N LEU A 73 8.14 -1.31 11.43
CA LEU A 73 6.96 -2.14 11.69
C LEU A 73 6.04 -1.49 12.74
N GLN A 74 6.60 -0.94 13.81
CA GLN A 74 5.84 -0.21 14.84
C GLN A 74 5.25 1.08 14.29
N PHE A 75 6.02 1.86 13.51
CA PHE A 75 5.51 3.07 12.86
C PHE A 75 4.32 2.77 11.95
N LEU A 76 4.43 1.76 11.08
CA LEU A 76 3.33 1.37 10.19
C LEU A 76 2.10 0.87 10.97
N THR A 77 2.31 0.15 12.07
CA THR A 77 1.22 -0.33 12.92
C THR A 77 0.47 0.80 13.60
N ASN A 78 1.18 1.81 14.13
CA ASN A 78 0.59 2.82 15.02
C ASN A 78 0.23 4.13 14.30
N GLU A 79 0.99 4.53 13.30
CA GLU A 79 0.89 5.82 12.63
C GLU A 79 0.73 5.68 11.11
N GLY A 80 1.82 5.33 10.41
CA GLY A 80 1.87 5.19 8.97
C GLY A 80 1.62 6.50 8.20
N ASP A 81 1.42 6.37 6.90
CA ASP A 81 1.01 7.48 6.02
C ASP A 81 -0.48 7.84 6.20
N ARG A 82 -1.28 7.00 6.86
CA ARG A 82 -2.69 7.29 7.14
C ARG A 82 -2.88 8.50 8.06
N VAL A 83 -1.93 8.79 8.97
CA VAL A 83 -2.02 9.97 9.83
C VAL A 83 -1.93 11.26 9.02
N PRO A 84 -0.90 11.54 8.21
CA PRO A 84 -0.89 12.71 7.35
C PRO A 84 -2.04 12.72 6.33
N TYR A 85 -2.47 11.56 5.81
CA TYR A 85 -3.64 11.46 4.95
C TYR A 85 -4.90 12.02 5.61
N GLN A 86 -5.20 11.60 6.84
CA GLN A 86 -6.37 12.08 7.58
C GLN A 86 -6.33 13.59 7.84
N ILE A 87 -5.14 14.16 8.04
CA ILE A 87 -4.96 15.61 8.18
C ILE A 87 -5.22 16.33 6.85
N MET A 88 -4.84 15.73 5.71
CA MET A 88 -5.02 16.30 4.37
C MET A 88 -6.47 16.20 3.87
N LEU A 89 -7.18 15.15 4.22
CA LEU A 89 -8.49 14.81 3.66
C LEU A 89 -9.53 15.96 3.73
N PRO A 90 -9.75 16.65 4.87
CA PRO A 90 -10.72 17.75 4.90
C PRO A 90 -10.39 18.87 3.90
N TYR A 91 -9.12 19.16 3.70
CA TYR A 91 -8.66 20.19 2.76
C TYR A 91 -8.75 19.72 1.30
N LEU A 92 -8.49 18.42 1.05
CA LEU A 92 -8.69 17.82 -0.27
C LEU A 92 -10.15 17.95 -0.72
N LEU A 93 -11.10 17.76 0.20
CA LEU A 93 -12.54 17.82 -0.09
C LEU A 93 -13.07 19.25 -0.18
N SER A 94 -12.41 20.25 0.40
CA SER A 94 -12.88 21.63 0.46
C SER A 94 -12.17 22.62 -0.46
N SER A 95 -11.03 22.26 -1.03
CA SER A 95 -10.25 23.17 -1.89
C SER A 95 -10.78 23.17 -3.34
N ASP A 96 -10.98 24.37 -3.89
CA ASP A 96 -11.48 24.55 -5.25
C ASP A 96 -10.42 24.19 -6.32
N ASN A 97 -9.14 24.34 -5.98
CA ASN A 97 -8.03 24.09 -6.91
C ASN A 97 -6.74 23.67 -6.18
N ILE A 98 -5.78 23.14 -6.96
CA ILE A 98 -4.54 22.62 -6.44
C ILE A 98 -3.67 23.67 -5.73
N ASN A 99 -3.67 24.93 -6.19
CA ASN A 99 -2.82 25.98 -5.60
C ASN A 99 -3.31 26.36 -4.20
N GLU A 100 -4.63 26.41 -4.02
CA GLU A 100 -5.24 26.60 -2.71
C GLU A 100 -4.91 25.44 -1.78
N PHE A 101 -5.12 24.21 -2.24
CA PHE A 101 -4.81 23.00 -1.50
C PHE A 101 -3.34 22.96 -1.09
N GLU A 102 -2.41 23.16 -2.03
CA GLU A 102 -0.97 23.19 -1.76
C GLU A 102 -0.58 24.23 -0.72
N THR A 103 -1.16 25.44 -0.82
CA THR A 103 -0.91 26.51 0.15
C THR A 103 -1.33 26.10 1.56
N ILE A 104 -2.49 25.47 1.69
CA ILE A 104 -3.00 24.98 2.98
C ILE A 104 -2.10 23.86 3.52
N ILE A 105 -1.75 22.88 2.69
CA ILE A 105 -0.91 21.75 3.09
C ILE A 105 0.49 22.22 3.48
N HIS A 106 1.09 23.12 2.71
CA HIS A 106 2.39 23.71 3.05
C HIS A 106 2.36 24.36 4.44
N LYS A 107 1.32 25.15 4.74
CA LYS A 107 1.16 25.77 6.04
C LYS A 107 0.91 24.74 7.14
N ARG A 108 0.04 23.73 6.89
CA ARG A 108 -0.36 22.74 7.88
C ARG A 108 0.77 21.82 8.31
N PHE A 109 1.66 21.49 7.38
CA PHE A 109 2.82 20.63 7.59
C PHE A 109 4.14 21.42 7.71
N PHE A 110 4.07 22.72 8.01
CA PHE A 110 5.26 23.57 8.24
C PHE A 110 6.29 23.53 7.10
N GLY A 111 5.84 23.39 5.86
CA GLY A 111 6.71 23.35 4.68
C GLY A 111 7.50 22.04 4.52
N VAL A 112 7.17 20.96 5.24
CA VAL A 112 7.83 19.66 5.06
C VAL A 112 7.52 19.14 3.66
N GLU A 113 8.50 19.18 2.76
CA GLU A 113 8.37 18.86 1.34
C GLU A 113 7.74 17.49 1.06
N ARG A 114 8.07 16.49 1.87
CA ARG A 114 7.47 15.15 1.73
C ARG A 114 5.94 15.22 1.76
N PHE A 115 5.37 15.90 2.74
CA PHE A 115 3.92 15.95 2.92
C PHE A 115 3.26 16.84 1.87
N VAL A 116 3.90 17.94 1.47
CA VAL A 116 3.41 18.79 0.37
C VAL A 116 3.34 17.98 -0.93
N ARG A 117 4.39 17.24 -1.26
CA ARG A 117 4.43 16.37 -2.43
C ARG A 117 3.37 15.26 -2.35
N GLN A 118 3.26 14.56 -1.22
CA GLN A 118 2.25 13.53 -1.01
C GLN A 118 0.83 14.08 -1.19
N GLY A 119 0.55 15.25 -0.63
CA GLY A 119 -0.74 15.93 -0.80
C GLY A 119 -1.03 16.28 -2.26
N ASN A 120 -0.07 16.88 -2.95
CA ASN A 120 -0.22 17.26 -4.37
C ASN A 120 -0.46 16.03 -5.26
N ASN A 121 0.25 14.93 -5.01
CA ASN A 121 0.05 13.68 -5.73
C ASN A 121 -1.36 13.13 -5.50
N LEU A 122 -1.82 13.11 -4.25
CA LEU A 122 -3.16 12.67 -3.90
C LEU A 122 -4.23 13.53 -4.60
N TYR A 123 -4.09 14.87 -4.54
CA TYR A 123 -5.03 15.79 -5.19
C TYR A 123 -5.12 15.52 -6.69
N ARG A 124 -3.98 15.44 -7.37
CA ARG A 124 -3.92 15.15 -8.82
C ARG A 124 -4.52 13.79 -9.16
N PHE A 125 -4.24 12.77 -8.36
CA PHE A 125 -4.79 11.43 -8.57
C PHE A 125 -6.31 11.42 -8.43
N VAL A 126 -6.85 12.06 -7.39
CA VAL A 126 -8.32 12.15 -7.20
C VAL A 126 -8.96 12.87 -8.39
N LYS A 127 -8.43 14.02 -8.81
CA LYS A 127 -8.94 14.74 -9.99
C LYS A 127 -8.84 13.90 -11.27
N TYR A 128 -7.73 13.21 -11.47
CA TYR A 128 -7.56 12.29 -12.60
C TYR A 128 -8.63 11.19 -12.63
N THR A 129 -8.99 10.62 -11.46
CA THR A 129 -10.02 9.58 -11.39
C THR A 129 -11.44 10.12 -11.53
N GLU A 130 -11.72 11.36 -11.09
CA GLU A 130 -13.00 12.05 -11.26
C GLU A 130 -13.30 12.39 -12.73
N GLU A 131 -12.29 12.75 -13.52
CA GLU A 131 -12.42 13.12 -14.93
C GLU A 131 -12.60 11.90 -15.86
N ARG A 132 -12.47 10.68 -15.35
CA ARG A 132 -12.70 9.47 -16.15
C ARG A 132 -14.19 9.27 -16.42
N ARG A 133 -14.51 8.66 -17.57
CA ARG A 133 -15.89 8.30 -17.92
C ARG A 133 -16.59 7.48 -16.84
N ASP A 134 -15.82 6.57 -16.20
CA ASP A 134 -16.26 5.75 -15.07
C ASP A 134 -15.37 6.07 -13.88
N PRO A 135 -15.78 6.96 -12.96
CA PRO A 135 -15.01 7.29 -11.77
C PRO A 135 -14.75 6.04 -10.91
N ILE A 136 -13.49 5.86 -10.50
CA ILE A 136 -13.06 4.68 -9.74
C ILE A 136 -13.05 4.96 -8.25
N ILE A 137 -12.67 6.19 -7.87
CA ILE A 137 -12.59 6.65 -6.49
C ILE A 137 -13.77 7.59 -6.21
N TRP A 138 -14.50 7.27 -5.16
CA TRP A 138 -15.64 8.06 -4.71
C TRP A 138 -15.34 8.67 -3.34
N ILE A 139 -16.14 9.67 -2.92
CA ILE A 139 -15.99 10.34 -1.63
C ILE A 139 -15.94 9.35 -0.45
N ASN A 140 -16.78 8.33 -0.48
CA ASN A 140 -16.79 7.30 0.55
C ASN A 140 -15.48 6.48 0.60
N ASP A 141 -14.80 6.32 -0.54
CA ASP A 141 -13.50 5.64 -0.60
C ASP A 141 -12.41 6.52 0.02
N LEU A 142 -12.47 7.84 -0.21
CA LEU A 142 -11.59 8.80 0.44
C LEU A 142 -11.79 8.80 1.96
N GLU A 143 -13.03 8.78 2.44
CA GLU A 143 -13.35 8.76 3.87
C GLU A 143 -12.91 7.47 4.58
N ARG A 144 -12.89 6.33 3.87
CA ARG A 144 -12.36 5.06 4.39
C ARG A 144 -10.86 5.07 4.63
N GLY A 145 -10.12 5.93 3.95
CA GLY A 145 -8.69 6.14 4.16
C GLY A 145 -7.78 5.16 3.44
N ILE A 146 -6.53 5.13 3.88
CA ILE A 146 -5.44 4.42 3.21
C ILE A 146 -4.83 3.29 4.06
N ASP A 147 -5.59 2.72 4.98
CA ASP A 147 -5.08 1.70 5.91
C ASP A 147 -4.51 0.48 5.18
N ALA A 148 -5.13 0.07 4.06
CA ALA A 148 -4.62 -1.04 3.26
C ALA A 148 -3.25 -0.75 2.60
N TRP A 149 -2.89 0.52 2.38
CA TRP A 149 -1.55 0.90 1.95
C TRP A 149 -0.52 0.62 3.04
N ASP A 150 -0.68 1.22 4.22
CA ASP A 150 0.26 1.05 5.33
C ASP A 150 0.39 -0.42 5.74
N MET A 151 -0.75 -1.11 5.87
CA MET A 151 -0.77 -2.52 6.25
C MET A 151 -0.24 -3.43 5.14
N GLY A 152 -0.44 -3.07 3.88
CA GLY A 152 0.14 -3.77 2.74
C GLY A 152 1.67 -3.72 2.73
N ILE A 153 2.24 -2.55 3.02
CA ILE A 153 3.68 -2.37 3.21
C ILE A 153 4.15 -3.18 4.43
N LEU A 154 3.46 -3.08 5.56
CA LEU A 154 3.81 -3.81 6.80
C LEU A 154 3.87 -5.32 6.56
N VAL A 155 2.88 -5.90 5.89
CA VAL A 155 2.84 -7.34 5.58
C VAL A 155 4.05 -7.76 4.75
N ASN A 156 4.40 -7.01 3.71
CA ASN A 156 5.51 -7.38 2.83
C ASN A 156 6.88 -7.07 3.44
N LEU A 157 6.99 -6.04 4.26
CA LEU A 157 8.17 -5.77 5.08
C LEU A 157 8.42 -6.92 6.07
N ALA A 158 7.38 -7.36 6.81
CA ALA A 158 7.51 -8.46 7.77
C ALA A 158 7.93 -9.78 7.10
N ARG A 159 7.40 -10.08 5.91
CA ARG A 159 7.78 -11.26 5.11
C ARG A 159 9.23 -11.21 4.66
N ALA A 160 9.66 -10.08 4.08
CA ALA A 160 11.03 -9.90 3.62
C ALA A 160 12.03 -9.94 4.80
N ALA A 161 11.70 -9.27 5.89
CA ALA A 161 12.53 -9.24 7.10
C ALA A 161 12.68 -10.63 7.77
N TYR A 162 11.62 -11.43 7.74
CA TYR A 162 11.70 -12.82 8.20
C TYR A 162 12.67 -13.65 7.34
N GLU A 163 12.58 -13.59 6.02
CA GLU A 163 13.42 -14.39 5.14
C GLU A 163 14.91 -14.06 5.22
N ILE A 164 15.27 -12.83 5.57
CA ILE A 164 16.67 -12.46 5.78
C ILE A 164 17.11 -12.51 7.25
N GLY A 165 16.21 -12.93 8.16
CA GLY A 165 16.54 -13.19 9.55
C GLY A 165 16.54 -11.97 10.47
N TYR A 166 15.97 -10.82 10.07
CA TYR A 166 15.84 -9.64 10.95
C TYR A 166 14.75 -9.82 12.00
N ILE A 167 13.72 -10.60 11.69
CA ILE A 167 12.69 -11.02 12.66
C ILE A 167 12.42 -12.51 12.55
N THR A 168 11.82 -13.08 13.59
CA THR A 168 11.43 -14.49 13.59
C THR A 168 10.15 -14.75 12.78
N LYS A 169 9.93 -16.00 12.36
CA LYS A 169 8.70 -16.42 11.67
C LYS A 169 7.44 -16.14 12.49
N GLY A 170 7.54 -16.28 13.82
CA GLY A 170 6.43 -15.99 14.74
C GLY A 170 6.05 -14.52 14.72
N GLN A 171 7.04 -13.63 14.86
CA GLN A 171 6.84 -12.18 14.78
C GLN A 171 6.27 -11.74 13.42
N ALA A 172 6.77 -12.30 12.32
CA ALA A 172 6.24 -12.00 10.99
C ALA A 172 4.75 -12.37 10.87
N TRP A 173 4.34 -13.55 11.35
CA TRP A 173 2.93 -13.93 11.36
C TRP A 173 2.08 -13.05 12.27
N GLU A 174 2.59 -12.65 13.43
CA GLU A 174 1.89 -11.73 14.33
C GLU A 174 1.56 -10.40 13.63
N HIS A 175 2.54 -9.79 12.99
CA HIS A 175 2.31 -8.56 12.20
C HIS A 175 1.32 -8.76 11.05
N ILE A 176 1.46 -9.87 10.31
CA ILE A 176 0.58 -10.20 9.18
C ILE A 176 -0.88 -10.40 9.65
N GLU A 177 -1.09 -11.16 10.72
CA GLU A 177 -2.42 -11.42 11.29
C GLU A 177 -3.04 -10.13 11.85
N GLN A 178 -2.25 -9.29 12.52
CA GLN A 178 -2.69 -8.00 13.04
C GLN A 178 -3.11 -7.05 11.91
N ALA A 179 -2.34 -6.96 10.82
CA ALA A 179 -2.71 -6.17 9.66
C ALA A 179 -4.07 -6.58 9.08
N GLY A 180 -4.31 -7.90 8.99
CA GLY A 180 -5.60 -8.43 8.56
C GLY A 180 -6.76 -8.01 9.47
N ILE A 181 -6.56 -8.06 10.78
CA ILE A 181 -7.57 -7.67 11.77
C ILE A 181 -7.89 -6.17 11.64
N LEU A 182 -6.87 -5.31 11.69
CA LEU A 182 -7.03 -3.85 11.63
C LEU A 182 -7.78 -3.42 10.35
N CYS A 183 -7.37 -3.94 9.20
CA CYS A 183 -8.05 -3.60 7.94
C CYS A 183 -9.49 -4.13 7.89
N SER A 184 -9.79 -5.29 8.47
CA SER A 184 -11.15 -5.87 8.44
C SER A 184 -12.17 -5.10 9.28
N GLU A 185 -11.74 -4.24 10.17
CA GLU A 185 -12.62 -3.35 10.94
C GLU A 185 -13.18 -2.21 10.08
N ILE A 186 -12.41 -1.77 9.07
CA ILE A 186 -12.71 -0.60 8.25
C ILE A 186 -13.13 -1.03 6.83
N LEU A 187 -12.40 -1.99 6.25
CA LEU A 187 -12.53 -2.43 4.85
C LEU A 187 -13.25 -3.78 4.77
N ARG A 188 -14.42 -3.80 4.17
CA ARG A 188 -15.33 -4.96 4.18
C ARG A 188 -15.33 -5.79 2.89
N SER A 189 -14.76 -5.25 1.82
CA SER A 189 -14.69 -5.92 0.53
C SER A 189 -13.28 -5.87 -0.07
N PRO A 190 -12.95 -6.78 -1.01
CA PRO A 190 -11.71 -6.70 -1.78
C PRO A 190 -11.54 -5.37 -2.48
N GLU A 191 -12.62 -4.85 -3.05
CA GLU A 191 -12.62 -3.58 -3.76
C GLU A 191 -12.23 -2.40 -2.85
N GLU A 192 -12.76 -2.37 -1.62
CA GLU A 192 -12.39 -1.35 -0.64
C GLU A 192 -10.92 -1.45 -0.23
N ILE A 193 -10.39 -2.67 -0.08
CA ILE A 193 -8.96 -2.90 0.17
C ILE A 193 -8.11 -2.35 -0.98
N ASP A 194 -8.48 -2.66 -2.22
CA ASP A 194 -7.76 -2.23 -3.40
C ASP A 194 -7.77 -0.70 -3.54
N LYS A 195 -8.92 -0.06 -3.34
CA LYS A 195 -9.06 1.40 -3.40
C LYS A 195 -8.26 2.11 -2.30
N SER A 196 -8.30 1.58 -1.08
CA SER A 196 -7.51 2.09 0.04
C SER A 196 -5.99 1.98 -0.24
N PHE A 197 -5.55 0.87 -0.83
CA PHE A 197 -4.16 0.71 -1.27
C PHE A 197 -3.80 1.70 -2.39
N LEU A 198 -4.67 1.85 -3.39
CA LEU A 198 -4.44 2.76 -4.53
C LEU A 198 -4.27 4.21 -4.10
N LEU A 199 -5.10 4.68 -3.19
CA LEU A 199 -5.01 6.05 -2.64
C LEU A 199 -3.67 6.29 -1.95
N GLY A 200 -3.23 5.37 -1.09
CA GLY A 200 -1.94 5.50 -0.42
C GLY A 200 -0.76 5.40 -1.39
N ARG A 201 -0.84 4.50 -2.37
CA ARG A 201 0.17 4.39 -3.42
C ARG A 201 0.25 5.65 -4.29
N ALA A 202 -0.88 6.26 -4.62
CA ALA A 202 -0.93 7.49 -5.41
C ALA A 202 -0.22 8.65 -4.72
N MET A 203 -0.25 8.74 -3.40
CA MET A 203 0.54 9.73 -2.64
C MET A 203 2.05 9.63 -2.89
N GLN A 204 2.55 8.46 -3.30
CA GLN A 204 3.98 8.20 -3.50
C GLN A 204 4.46 8.45 -4.94
N SER A 205 3.57 8.62 -5.92
CA SER A 205 3.93 8.74 -7.32
C SER A 205 3.24 9.92 -8.02
N GLU A 206 4.02 10.68 -8.79
CA GLU A 206 3.54 11.79 -9.64
C GLU A 206 3.20 11.35 -11.06
N LYS A 207 3.48 10.09 -11.42
CA LYS A 207 3.41 9.61 -12.80
C LYS A 207 2.04 9.01 -13.12
N ILE A 208 1.37 9.55 -14.11
CA ILE A 208 0.07 9.04 -14.59
C ILE A 208 0.19 7.59 -15.07
N GLU A 209 1.30 7.22 -15.71
CA GLU A 209 1.55 5.84 -16.16
C GLU A 209 1.56 4.85 -15.00
N ASP A 210 2.06 5.26 -13.83
CA ASP A 210 2.00 4.45 -12.62
C ASP A 210 0.56 4.28 -12.13
N TRP A 211 -0.26 5.32 -12.23
CA TRP A 211 -1.68 5.28 -11.86
C TRP A 211 -2.49 4.36 -12.78
N ASP A 212 -2.32 4.46 -14.10
CA ASP A 212 -3.00 3.56 -15.05
C ASP A 212 -2.60 2.10 -14.83
N ARG A 213 -1.32 1.84 -14.57
CA ARG A 213 -0.83 0.51 -14.21
C ARG A 213 -1.48 0.00 -12.94
N LEU A 214 -1.56 0.81 -11.89
CA LEU A 214 -2.18 0.46 -10.61
C LEU A 214 -3.66 0.16 -10.77
N LEU A 215 -4.38 1.00 -11.52
CA LEU A 215 -5.79 0.79 -11.80
C LEU A 215 -6.04 -0.50 -12.57
N SER A 216 -5.18 -0.85 -13.53
CA SER A 216 -5.29 -2.11 -14.27
C SER A 216 -5.07 -3.34 -13.38
N VAL A 217 -4.22 -3.22 -12.36
CA VAL A 217 -3.97 -4.26 -11.36
C VAL A 217 -5.20 -4.50 -10.50
N SER A 218 -5.82 -3.44 -9.99
CA SER A 218 -7.04 -3.51 -9.20
C SER A 218 -8.16 -4.23 -9.96
N TYR A 219 -8.39 -3.89 -11.24
CA TYR A 219 -9.38 -4.59 -12.07
C TYR A 219 -9.10 -6.09 -12.23
N THR A 220 -7.84 -6.47 -12.39
CA THR A 220 -7.47 -7.90 -12.53
C THR A 220 -7.74 -8.68 -11.24
N HIS A 221 -7.63 -8.02 -10.11
CA HIS A 221 -7.84 -8.59 -8.78
C HIS A 221 -9.30 -8.92 -8.48
N LEU A 222 -10.20 -8.02 -8.88
CA LEU A 222 -11.64 -8.18 -8.66
C LEU A 222 -12.24 -9.32 -9.49
N THR A 223 -11.54 -9.76 -10.55
CA THR A 223 -11.99 -10.80 -11.47
C THR A 223 -11.39 -12.18 -11.20
N LEU A 224 -10.50 -12.32 -10.21
CA LEU A 224 -9.92 -13.63 -9.87
C LEU A 224 -10.77 -14.37 -8.83
N PRO A 225 -11.10 -15.65 -9.08
CA PRO A 225 -11.87 -16.50 -8.17
C PRO A 225 -11.12 -16.86 -6.89
#